data_0b49a0466c97710ce7bd20a312c4c3f0
#
_entry.id   0b49a0466c97710ce7bd20a312c4c3f0
#
_cell.length_a   1.000
_cell.length_b   1.000
_cell.length_c   1.000
_cell.angle_alpha   90.00
_cell.angle_beta   90.00
_cell.angle_gamma   90.00
#
_symmetry.space_group_name_H-M   'P 1'
#
loop_
_entity.id
_entity.type
_entity.pdbx_description
1 polymer ?
#
loop_
_entity_poly.entity_id
_entity_poly.type
_entity_poly.pdbx_seq_one_letter_code
_entity_poly.pdbx_strand_id
1 'polypeptide(L)'
;MSEYRKARKRVDVTVGESARIIRELQELSQNELAELTGIPQSTISAIERDRVNLGIERAKVLARVLKVHPAVLVFPNWDVEREWAA
;
A
#
# COMPACT_ATOMS: atom_id res chain seq x y z
N MET A 1 3.86 -6.50 29.22
CA MET A 1 3.68 -6.76 27.84
C MET A 1 2.33 -6.46 27.30
N SER A 2 1.30 -6.91 27.91
CA SER A 2 0.01 -6.58 27.37
C SER A 2 -0.27 -5.11 27.46
N GLU A 3 0.26 -4.45 28.46
CA GLU A 3 0.12 -3.06 28.57
C GLU A 3 0.76 -2.30 27.45
N TYR A 4 1.94 -2.75 27.04
CA TYR A 4 2.62 -2.18 25.93
C TYR A 4 1.77 -2.33 24.67
N ARG A 5 1.20 -3.47 24.46
CA ARG A 5 0.39 -3.72 23.30
C ARG A 5 -0.89 -2.91 23.32
N LYS A 6 -1.49 -2.76 24.45
CA LYS A 6 -2.68 -1.98 24.55
C LYS A 6 -2.46 -0.52 24.35
N ALA A 7 -1.32 -0.03 24.82
CA ALA A 7 -1.03 1.37 24.67
C ALA A 7 -0.75 1.74 23.24
N ARG A 8 -0.25 0.78 22.45
CA ARG A 8 0.08 1.08 21.08
C ARG A 8 -1.16 1.18 20.25
N LYS A 9 -1.42 2.36 19.75
CA LYS A 9 -2.54 2.57 18.89
C LYS A 9 -2.28 1.96 17.54
N ARG A 10 -3.29 1.30 17.03
CA ARG A 10 -3.20 0.78 15.71
C ARG A 10 -3.80 1.79 14.78
N VAL A 11 -3.02 2.23 13.82
CA VAL A 11 -3.50 3.19 12.84
C VAL A 11 -3.68 2.45 11.53
N ASP A 12 -4.93 2.25 11.16
CA ASP A 12 -5.23 1.58 9.90
C ASP A 12 -5.00 2.54 8.75
N VAL A 13 -4.39 2.03 7.69
CA VAL A 13 -4.20 2.81 6.49
C VAL A 13 -5.02 2.18 5.39
N THR A 14 -5.44 3.02 4.44
CA THR A 14 -6.18 2.51 3.29
C THR A 14 -5.20 1.94 2.29
N VAL A 15 -5.73 1.22 1.31
CA VAL A 15 -4.91 0.69 0.24
C VAL A 15 -4.20 1.83 -0.48
N GLY A 16 -4.91 2.93 -0.75
CA GLY A 16 -4.30 4.08 -1.42
C GLY A 16 -3.21 4.72 -0.61
N GLU A 17 -3.44 4.88 0.69
CA GLU A 17 -2.44 5.44 1.56
C GLU A 17 -1.19 4.57 1.64
N SER A 18 -1.40 3.27 1.68
CA SER A 18 -0.28 2.33 1.70
C SER A 18 0.55 2.47 0.44
N ALA A 19 -0.10 2.54 -0.71
CA ALA A 19 0.60 2.70 -1.98
C ALA A 19 1.41 3.99 -1.99
N ARG A 20 0.83 5.06 -1.49
CA ARG A 20 1.53 6.35 -1.46
C ARG A 20 2.73 6.31 -0.53
N ILE A 21 2.55 5.74 0.64
CA ILE A 21 3.63 5.67 1.62
C ILE A 21 4.81 4.88 1.06
N ILE A 22 4.51 3.74 0.45
CA ILE A 22 5.58 2.91 -0.09
C ILE A 22 6.27 3.61 -1.26
N ARG A 23 5.49 4.31 -2.10
CA ARG A 23 6.07 5.07 -3.19
C ARG A 23 7.03 6.14 -2.65
N GLU A 24 6.60 6.86 -1.63
CA GLU A 24 7.42 7.91 -1.06
C GLU A 24 8.67 7.36 -0.38
N LEU A 25 8.55 6.20 0.22
CA LEU A 25 9.72 5.55 0.82
C LEU A 25 10.75 5.17 -0.23
N GLN A 26 10.31 4.90 -1.45
CA GLN A 26 11.22 4.61 -2.55
C GLN A 26 11.69 5.90 -3.23
N GLU A 27 11.25 7.05 -2.71
CA GLU A 27 11.64 8.36 -3.23
C GLU A 27 11.24 8.55 -4.69
N LEU A 28 10.05 8.06 -5.03
CA LEU A 28 9.51 8.20 -6.38
C LEU A 28 8.36 9.17 -6.37
N SER A 29 8.31 10.04 -7.39
CA SER A 29 7.15 10.88 -7.59
C SER A 29 6.05 10.06 -8.28
N GLN A 30 4.83 10.59 -8.30
CA GLN A 30 3.76 9.94 -9.03
C GLN A 30 4.09 9.83 -10.51
N ASN A 31 4.71 10.88 -11.07
CA ASN A 31 5.08 10.86 -12.47
C ASN A 31 6.14 9.81 -12.77
N GLU A 32 7.12 9.70 -11.89
CA GLU A 32 8.14 8.67 -12.06
C GLU A 32 7.55 7.28 -11.98
N LEU A 33 6.65 7.08 -11.03
CA LEU A 33 6.01 5.78 -10.90
C LEU A 33 5.17 5.48 -12.13
N ALA A 34 4.49 6.50 -12.68
CA ALA A 34 3.71 6.34 -13.90
C ALA A 34 4.60 5.86 -15.05
N GLU A 35 5.76 6.47 -15.19
CA GLU A 35 6.69 6.09 -16.25
C GLU A 35 7.19 4.66 -16.09
N LEU A 36 7.49 4.30 -14.86
CA LEU A 36 8.03 2.96 -14.62
C LEU A 36 6.99 1.85 -14.75
N THR A 37 5.74 2.17 -14.48
CA THR A 37 4.68 1.15 -14.48
C THR A 37 3.85 1.14 -15.75
N GLY A 38 3.84 2.25 -16.49
CA GLY A 38 2.94 2.39 -17.62
C GLY A 38 1.53 2.76 -17.20
N ILE A 39 1.28 2.96 -15.92
CA ILE A 39 -0.02 3.39 -15.42
C ILE A 39 -0.06 4.91 -15.47
N PRO A 40 -1.11 5.52 -16.03
CA PRO A 40 -1.17 6.99 -16.09
C PRO A 40 -1.08 7.61 -14.71
N GLN A 41 -0.42 8.76 -14.65
CA GLN A 41 -0.25 9.45 -13.37
C GLN A 41 -1.59 9.78 -12.73
N SER A 42 -2.59 10.15 -13.54
CA SER A 42 -3.90 10.45 -13.00
C SER A 42 -4.55 9.25 -12.35
N THR A 43 -4.27 8.05 -12.88
CA THR A 43 -4.79 6.82 -12.30
C THR A 43 -4.06 6.52 -10.98
N ILE A 44 -2.75 6.74 -10.94
CA ILE A 44 -1.99 6.55 -9.72
C ILE A 44 -2.51 7.50 -8.64
N SER A 45 -2.77 8.74 -9.02
CA SER A 45 -3.32 9.71 -8.08
C SER A 45 -4.68 9.26 -7.56
N ALA A 46 -5.52 8.75 -8.44
CA ALA A 46 -6.85 8.28 -8.03
C ALA A 46 -6.75 7.09 -7.10
N ILE A 47 -5.81 6.19 -7.35
CA ILE A 47 -5.58 5.04 -6.48
C ILE A 47 -5.13 5.52 -5.11
N GLU A 48 -4.20 6.44 -5.06
CA GLU A 48 -3.65 6.90 -3.79
C GLU A 48 -4.68 7.68 -2.98
N ARG A 49 -5.68 8.23 -3.63
CA ARG A 49 -6.76 8.93 -2.95
C ARG A 49 -7.97 8.03 -2.70
N ASP A 50 -7.82 6.76 -2.98
CA ASP A 50 -8.90 5.78 -2.80
C ASP A 50 -10.14 6.09 -3.62
N ARG A 51 -9.97 6.76 -4.73
CA ARG A 51 -11.08 7.06 -5.62
C ARG A 51 -11.39 5.92 -6.56
N VAL A 52 -10.40 5.06 -6.82
CA VAL A 52 -10.61 3.85 -7.59
C VAL A 52 -9.97 2.70 -6.83
N ASN A 53 -10.49 1.52 -7.03
CA ASN A 53 -9.93 0.33 -6.38
C ASN A 53 -8.67 -0.09 -7.08
N LEU A 54 -7.72 -0.53 -6.27
CA LEU A 54 -6.50 -1.09 -6.81
C LEU A 54 -6.76 -2.54 -7.11
N GLY A 55 -6.91 -2.87 -8.38
CA GLY A 55 -7.13 -4.24 -8.78
C GLY A 55 -5.86 -5.07 -8.68
N ILE A 56 -6.03 -6.38 -8.77
CA ILE A 56 -4.92 -7.31 -8.62
C ILE A 56 -3.84 -7.08 -9.68
N GLU A 57 -4.24 -6.83 -10.91
CA GLU A 57 -3.25 -6.65 -11.98
C GLU A 57 -2.41 -5.40 -11.76
N ARG A 58 -3.05 -4.30 -11.38
CA ARG A 58 -2.30 -3.09 -11.10
C ARG A 58 -1.43 -3.26 -9.86
N ALA A 59 -1.94 -3.99 -8.88
CA ALA A 59 -1.17 -4.24 -7.66
C ALA A 59 0.12 -4.99 -7.99
N LYS A 60 0.06 -5.95 -8.90
CA LYS A 60 1.25 -6.69 -9.29
C LYS A 60 2.27 -5.80 -9.97
N VAL A 61 1.80 -4.91 -10.84
CA VAL A 61 2.69 -4.01 -11.55
C VAL A 61 3.34 -3.03 -10.58
N LEU A 62 2.52 -2.43 -9.70
CA LEU A 62 3.05 -1.50 -8.71
C LEU A 62 4.03 -2.18 -7.77
N ALA A 63 3.67 -3.37 -7.31
CA ALA A 63 4.52 -4.09 -6.36
C ALA A 63 5.89 -4.39 -6.95
N ARG A 64 5.92 -4.74 -8.24
CA ARG A 64 7.18 -5.05 -8.89
C ARG A 64 8.09 -3.83 -8.91
N VAL A 65 7.55 -2.68 -9.25
CA VAL A 65 8.33 -1.45 -9.31
C VAL A 65 8.71 -0.99 -7.91
N LEU A 66 7.78 -1.11 -6.97
CA LEU A 66 8.01 -0.67 -5.60
C LEU A 66 8.78 -1.69 -4.77
N LYS A 67 9.05 -2.86 -5.35
CA LYS A 67 9.89 -3.91 -4.73
C LYS A 67 9.30 -4.44 -3.45
N VAL A 68 8.00 -4.65 -3.45
CA VAL A 68 7.29 -5.26 -2.34
C VAL A 68 6.41 -6.37 -2.88
N HIS A 69 5.94 -7.22 -2.01
CA HIS A 69 4.97 -8.24 -2.40
C HIS A 69 3.62 -7.56 -2.62
N PRO A 70 2.85 -7.97 -3.65
CA PRO A 70 1.54 -7.34 -3.88
C PRO A 70 0.62 -7.34 -2.67
N ALA A 71 0.73 -8.34 -1.81
CA ALA A 71 -0.11 -8.41 -0.63
C ALA A 71 0.10 -7.22 0.30
N VAL A 72 1.30 -6.64 0.28
CA VAL A 72 1.58 -5.47 1.11
C VAL A 72 0.69 -4.31 0.70
N LEU A 73 0.39 -4.23 -0.60
CA LEU A 73 -0.46 -3.15 -1.10
C LEU A 73 -1.94 -3.41 -0.88
N VAL A 74 -2.39 -4.65 -1.10
CA VAL A 74 -3.83 -4.91 -1.06
C VAL A 74 -4.33 -5.31 0.32
N PHE A 75 -3.43 -5.69 1.22
CA PHE A 75 -3.81 -6.04 2.58
C PHE A 75 -2.96 -5.25 3.56
N PRO A 76 -3.06 -3.91 3.55
CA PRO A 76 -2.13 -3.08 4.33
C PRO A 76 -2.29 -3.24 5.83
N ASN A 77 -3.43 -3.74 6.28
CA ASN A 77 -3.68 -3.87 7.71
C ASN A 77 -3.71 -5.33 8.16
N TRP A 78 -3.16 -6.22 7.34
CA TRP A 78 -3.13 -7.63 7.68
C TRP A 78 -2.26 -7.87 8.90
N ASP A 79 -2.80 -8.59 9.85
CA ASP A 79 -2.08 -8.88 11.09
C ASP A 79 -2.02 -10.38 11.27
N VAL A 80 -0.88 -10.94 10.93
CA VAL A 80 -0.69 -12.38 10.97
C VAL A 80 -0.87 -12.92 12.38
N GLU A 81 -0.36 -12.20 13.34
CA GLU A 81 -0.46 -12.60 14.71
C GLU A 81 -1.88 -12.67 15.20
N ARG A 82 -2.67 -11.68 14.79
CA ARG A 82 -4.06 -11.64 15.15
C ARG A 82 -4.83 -12.79 14.53
N GLU A 83 -4.53 -13.10 13.28
CA GLU A 83 -5.19 -14.19 12.59
C GLU A 83 -4.88 -15.52 13.23
N TRP A 84 -3.63 -15.67 13.65
CA TRP A 84 -3.21 -16.88 14.35
C TRP A 84 -3.93 -17.03 15.66
N ALA A 85 -4.09 -15.94 16.38
CA ALA A 85 -4.70 -15.97 17.68
C ALA A 85 -6.18 -16.23 17.63
N ALA A 86 -6.79 -15.93 16.52
CA ALA A 86 -8.21 -16.16 16.37
C ALA A 86 -8.49 -17.63 16.20
#